data_281180c398eee29a00f12469845a9f05
#
_entry.id   281180c398eee29a00f12469845a9f05
#
_cell.length_a   1.000
_cell.length_b   1.000
_cell.length_c   1.000
_cell.angle_alpha   90.00
_cell.angle_beta   90.00
_cell.angle_gamma   90.00
#
_symmetry.space_group_name_H-M   'P 1'
#
loop_
_entity.id
_entity.type
_entity.pdbx_description
1 polymer ?
#
loop_
_entity_poly.entity_id
_entity_poly.type
_entity_poly.pdbx_seq_one_letter_code
_entity_poly.pdbx_strand_id
1 'polypeptide(L)'
;EQATEEMEELLKKYGYRMKFPAKTGDLSRRWCSAYLKICVADTVVSNLDRLGELEELGGKRHKFPAKGGTHSGRWCSGNLKAAVQDSVTANLEETKHDKKILIVSGERRGESAGRSKYNEMEIHRTNAEAKAHRIVHQWRCCIDYSEKDVWELLKRHYINPHPCYRIGWNRCSCMMCIFSTPRLFAGVKELFPDDYAALRHDEEVLGFTLDNKKNLDEFIGDTQSCVCWKDKAAIHSILTGEFNTDDIYT
;
A
#
# COMPACT_ATOMS: atom_id res chain seq x y z
N GLU A 1 21.50 25.20 -8.20
CA GLU A 1 21.16 25.33 -9.65
C GLU A 1 21.73 24.15 -10.43
N GLN A 2 23.01 23.84 -10.31
CA GLN A 2 23.67 22.72 -11.03
C GLN A 2 23.06 21.34 -10.71
N ALA A 3 22.73 21.07 -9.44
CA ALA A 3 22.03 19.85 -9.04
C ALA A 3 20.61 19.71 -9.64
N THR A 4 19.98 20.82 -10.00
CA THR A 4 18.67 20.82 -10.63
C THR A 4 18.74 20.49 -12.11
N GLU A 5 19.79 20.92 -12.80
CA GLU A 5 20.03 20.62 -14.22
C GLU A 5 20.39 19.14 -14.42
N GLU A 6 21.30 18.60 -13.60
CA GLU A 6 21.63 17.17 -13.60
C GLU A 6 20.41 16.30 -13.29
N MET A 7 19.55 16.74 -12.37
CA MET A 7 18.30 16.08 -12.06
C MET A 7 17.29 16.14 -13.22
N GLU A 8 17.25 17.23 -13.97
CA GLU A 8 16.37 17.37 -15.14
C GLU A 8 16.86 16.53 -16.33
N GLU A 9 18.16 16.37 -16.51
CA GLU A 9 18.72 15.47 -17.52
C GLU A 9 18.47 14.00 -17.19
N LEU A 10 18.60 13.60 -15.92
CA LEU A 10 18.25 12.26 -15.46
C LEU A 10 16.74 11.98 -15.66
N LEU A 11 15.90 12.98 -15.44
CA LEU A 11 14.46 12.93 -15.69
C LEU A 11 14.13 12.70 -17.17
N LYS A 12 14.83 13.39 -18.07
CA LYS A 12 14.66 13.20 -19.51
C LYS A 12 15.11 11.81 -19.96
N LYS A 13 16.20 11.33 -19.39
CA LYS A 13 16.84 10.06 -19.78
C LYS A 13 16.07 8.83 -19.28
N TYR A 14 15.47 8.90 -18.08
CA TYR A 14 14.87 7.75 -17.41
C TYR A 14 13.37 7.90 -17.12
N GLY A 15 12.76 9.03 -17.49
CA GLY A 15 11.33 9.26 -17.27
C GLY A 15 10.90 9.44 -15.81
N TYR A 16 11.85 9.51 -14.88
CA TYR A 16 11.58 9.65 -13.46
C TYR A 16 11.51 11.12 -13.05
N ARG A 17 10.52 11.49 -12.29
CA ARG A 17 10.42 12.83 -11.71
C ARG A 17 11.13 12.85 -10.37
N MET A 18 12.31 13.42 -10.32
CA MET A 18 13.08 13.62 -9.08
C MET A 18 12.59 14.81 -8.24
N LYS A 19 11.44 15.38 -8.55
CA LYS A 19 10.76 16.36 -7.71
C LYS A 19 9.89 15.64 -6.68
N PHE A 20 9.70 16.26 -5.51
CA PHE A 20 8.74 15.77 -4.55
C PHE A 20 7.38 15.57 -5.22
N PRO A 21 6.61 14.53 -4.83
CA PRO A 21 5.28 14.30 -5.38
C PRO A 21 4.44 15.55 -5.21
N ALA A 22 3.85 16.05 -6.30
CA ALA A 22 3.00 17.22 -6.22
C ALA A 22 1.64 16.85 -5.62
N LYS A 23 1.05 17.77 -4.86
CA LYS A 23 -0.35 17.74 -4.47
C LYS A 23 -1.23 17.93 -5.72
N THR A 24 -1.50 16.89 -6.47
CA THR A 24 -2.41 16.96 -7.62
C THR A 24 -3.16 15.65 -7.80
N GLY A 25 -4.33 15.69 -8.41
CA GLY A 25 -5.08 14.51 -8.83
C GLY A 25 -4.39 13.73 -9.95
N ASP A 26 -3.49 14.38 -10.68
CA ASP A 26 -2.74 13.75 -11.76
C ASP A 26 -1.71 12.74 -11.21
N LEU A 27 -1.94 11.45 -11.49
CA LEU A 27 -1.07 10.36 -11.09
C LEU A 27 0.36 10.51 -11.61
N SER A 28 0.55 11.16 -12.76
CA SER A 28 1.88 11.43 -13.30
C SER A 28 2.70 12.38 -12.43
N ARG A 29 2.04 13.22 -11.65
CA ARG A 29 2.66 14.14 -10.70
C ARG A 29 2.74 13.58 -9.28
N ARG A 30 1.89 12.61 -8.94
CA ARG A 30 1.97 11.80 -7.70
C ARG A 30 2.75 10.52 -7.94
N TRP A 31 3.95 10.65 -8.45
CA TRP A 31 4.78 9.51 -8.83
C TRP A 31 4.99 8.49 -7.69
N CYS A 32 4.98 8.92 -6.43
CA CYS A 32 5.06 8.02 -5.28
C CYS A 32 3.86 7.05 -5.21
N SER A 33 2.67 7.48 -5.58
CA SER A 33 1.50 6.60 -5.66
C SER A 33 1.48 5.81 -6.96
N ALA A 34 1.81 6.45 -8.08
CA ALA A 34 1.82 5.80 -9.39
C ALA A 34 2.88 4.71 -9.46
N TYR A 35 4.14 5.02 -9.16
CA TYR A 35 5.25 4.08 -9.33
C TYR A 35 5.44 3.11 -8.17
N LEU A 36 5.25 3.56 -6.93
CA LEU A 36 5.49 2.71 -5.76
C LEU A 36 4.29 1.84 -5.36
N LYS A 37 3.10 2.17 -5.82
CA LYS A 37 1.88 1.43 -5.48
C LYS A 37 1.15 0.89 -6.71
N ILE A 38 0.80 1.77 -7.65
CA ILE A 38 -0.04 1.42 -8.79
C ILE A 38 0.75 0.62 -9.82
N CYS A 39 1.90 1.13 -10.30
CA CYS A 39 2.69 0.39 -11.29
C CYS A 39 3.17 -0.97 -10.78
N VAL A 40 3.45 -1.07 -9.46
CA VAL A 40 3.77 -2.35 -8.86
C VAL A 40 2.54 -3.25 -8.82
N ALA A 41 1.37 -2.73 -8.44
CA ALA A 41 0.13 -3.47 -8.48
C ALA A 41 -0.22 -3.89 -9.91
N ASP A 42 -0.13 -2.97 -10.88
CA ASP A 42 -0.40 -3.25 -12.30
C ASP A 42 0.58 -4.29 -12.88
N THR A 43 1.87 -4.22 -12.51
CA THR A 43 2.86 -5.22 -12.91
C THR A 43 2.54 -6.58 -12.31
N VAL A 44 2.07 -6.61 -11.07
CA VAL A 44 1.63 -7.84 -10.42
C VAL A 44 0.34 -8.35 -11.06
N VAL A 45 -0.64 -7.49 -11.31
CA VAL A 45 -1.90 -7.86 -11.98
C VAL A 45 -1.63 -8.35 -13.41
N SER A 46 -0.80 -7.64 -14.18
CA SER A 46 -0.39 -8.09 -15.53
C SER A 46 0.37 -9.42 -15.52
N ASN A 47 1.08 -9.73 -14.44
CA ASN A 47 1.69 -11.04 -14.24
C ASN A 47 0.69 -12.08 -13.67
N LEU A 48 -0.43 -11.64 -13.11
CA LEU A 48 -1.54 -12.51 -12.70
C LEU A 48 -2.36 -13.01 -13.90
N ASP A 49 -2.42 -12.25 -15.00
CA ASP A 49 -2.97 -12.75 -16.27
C ASP A 49 -2.19 -13.96 -16.82
N ARG A 50 -0.93 -14.13 -16.37
CA ARG A 50 -0.13 -15.32 -16.57
C ARG A 50 -0.36 -16.42 -15.53
N LEU A 51 -1.35 -16.28 -14.63
CA LEU A 51 -1.68 -17.32 -13.66
C LEU A 51 -2.12 -18.62 -14.33
N GLY A 52 -2.73 -18.56 -15.51
CA GLY A 52 -2.99 -19.74 -16.32
C GLY A 52 -1.70 -20.51 -16.66
N GLU A 53 -0.62 -19.79 -17.03
CA GLU A 53 0.69 -20.42 -17.30
C GLU A 53 1.37 -20.91 -16.02
N LEU A 54 1.22 -20.18 -14.91
CA LEU A 54 1.72 -20.60 -13.60
C LEU A 54 0.93 -21.79 -13.05
N GLU A 55 -0.32 -21.96 -13.47
CA GLU A 55 -1.14 -23.13 -13.17
C GLU A 55 -0.56 -24.40 -13.78
N GLU A 56 -0.07 -24.35 -14.98
CA GLU A 56 0.61 -25.47 -15.63
C GLU A 56 1.96 -25.81 -14.98
N LEU A 57 2.62 -24.81 -14.35
CA LEU A 57 3.90 -24.97 -13.68
C LEU A 57 3.82 -25.42 -12.21
N GLY A 58 2.63 -25.68 -11.68
CA GLY A 58 2.42 -26.28 -10.35
C GLY A 58 2.72 -25.38 -9.17
N GLY A 59 2.88 -24.06 -9.37
CA GLY A 59 3.24 -23.09 -8.34
C GLY A 59 2.08 -22.39 -7.63
N LYS A 60 0.95 -23.03 -7.48
CA LYS A 60 -0.32 -22.39 -7.06
C LYS A 60 -0.42 -22.00 -5.60
N ARG A 61 -0.80 -20.77 -5.36
CA ARG A 61 -1.40 -20.36 -4.08
C ARG A 61 -2.92 -20.25 -4.26
N HIS A 62 -3.61 -21.37 -4.10
CA HIS A 62 -5.08 -21.44 -4.14
C HIS A 62 -5.75 -20.95 -2.85
N LYS A 63 -5.14 -20.03 -2.12
CA LYS A 63 -5.63 -19.56 -0.82
C LYS A 63 -5.51 -18.06 -0.72
N PHE A 64 -6.49 -17.45 -0.07
CA PHE A 64 -6.38 -16.07 0.38
C PHE A 64 -5.22 -15.90 1.36
N PRO A 65 -4.68 -14.66 1.48
CA PRO A 65 -3.72 -14.36 2.52
C PRO A 65 -4.35 -14.57 3.90
N ALA A 66 -3.64 -15.21 4.82
CA ALA A 66 -4.13 -15.46 6.17
C ALA A 66 -3.88 -14.29 7.11
N LYS A 67 -4.85 -13.98 7.97
CA LYS A 67 -4.69 -13.07 9.12
C LYS A 67 -3.70 -13.68 10.10
N GLY A 68 -2.70 -12.93 10.50
CA GLY A 68 -1.67 -13.41 11.43
C GLY A 68 -0.60 -14.26 10.74
N GLY A 69 0.33 -14.77 11.55
CA GLY A 69 1.39 -15.63 11.07
C GLY A 69 2.53 -14.93 10.35
N THR A 70 3.36 -15.73 9.73
CA THR A 70 4.56 -15.33 8.99
C THR A 70 4.22 -14.59 7.69
N HIS A 71 5.22 -13.97 7.08
CA HIS A 71 5.10 -13.36 5.76
C HIS A 71 4.63 -14.36 4.69
N SER A 72 4.89 -15.66 4.87
CA SER A 72 4.40 -16.71 3.98
C SER A 72 2.88 -16.88 4.03
N GLY A 73 2.26 -16.73 5.19
CA GLY A 73 0.80 -16.74 5.33
C GLY A 73 0.17 -15.43 4.83
N ARG A 74 0.80 -14.29 5.12
CA ARG A 74 0.41 -12.98 4.61
C ARG A 74 1.12 -12.66 3.30
N TRP A 75 1.03 -13.53 2.33
CA TRP A 75 1.75 -13.39 1.06
C TRP A 75 1.45 -12.07 0.33
N CYS A 76 0.26 -11.48 0.49
CA CYS A 76 -0.06 -10.16 -0.03
C CYS A 76 0.86 -9.05 0.54
N SER A 77 1.31 -9.16 1.79
CA SER A 77 2.28 -8.23 2.36
C SER A 77 3.72 -8.65 2.07
N GLY A 78 4.00 -9.94 2.15
CA GLY A 78 5.34 -10.48 1.92
C GLY A 78 5.78 -10.32 0.47
N ASN A 79 4.98 -10.81 -0.47
CA ASN A 79 5.36 -10.86 -1.88
C ASN A 79 5.05 -9.56 -2.62
N LEU A 80 3.86 -8.95 -2.38
CA LEU A 80 3.43 -7.79 -3.16
C LEU A 80 3.95 -6.44 -2.62
N LYS A 81 4.47 -6.41 -1.40
CA LYS A 81 5.00 -5.17 -0.80
C LYS A 81 6.46 -5.30 -0.41
N ALA A 82 6.77 -6.22 0.53
CA ALA A 82 8.12 -6.31 1.07
C ALA A 82 9.13 -6.84 0.04
N ALA A 83 8.83 -7.93 -0.64
CA ALA A 83 9.73 -8.50 -1.64
C ALA A 83 9.91 -7.58 -2.86
N VAL A 84 8.88 -6.83 -3.24
CA VAL A 84 8.98 -5.83 -4.32
C VAL A 84 9.90 -4.70 -3.93
N GLN A 85 9.74 -4.14 -2.72
CA GLN A 85 10.64 -3.09 -2.22
C GLN A 85 12.09 -3.58 -2.16
N ASP A 86 12.30 -4.81 -1.69
CA ASP A 86 13.63 -5.41 -1.62
C ASP A 86 14.23 -5.59 -3.01
N SER A 87 13.44 -6.08 -3.96
CA SER A 87 13.87 -6.27 -5.34
C SER A 87 14.22 -4.93 -6.00
N VAL A 88 13.39 -3.91 -5.82
CA VAL A 88 13.67 -2.56 -6.32
C VAL A 88 14.99 -2.05 -5.73
N THR A 89 15.15 -2.10 -4.41
CA THR A 89 16.38 -1.64 -3.74
C THR A 89 17.63 -2.40 -4.20
N ALA A 90 17.47 -3.68 -4.52
CA ALA A 90 18.60 -4.53 -4.88
C ALA A 90 18.99 -4.48 -6.36
N ASN A 91 18.05 -4.17 -7.26
CA ASN A 91 18.23 -4.38 -8.71
C ASN A 91 18.16 -3.11 -9.56
N LEU A 92 17.65 -1.98 -9.05
CA LEU A 92 17.72 -0.73 -9.80
C LEU A 92 19.17 -0.30 -9.99
N GLU A 93 19.49 0.16 -11.20
CA GLU A 93 20.85 0.64 -11.56
C GLU A 93 21.33 1.71 -10.59
N GLU A 94 20.43 2.59 -10.16
CA GLU A 94 20.72 3.68 -9.23
C GLU A 94 21.02 3.22 -7.81
N THR A 95 20.63 1.98 -7.46
CA THR A 95 20.71 1.49 -6.07
C THR A 95 21.48 0.20 -5.88
N LYS A 96 21.77 -0.54 -6.96
CA LYS A 96 22.31 -1.90 -6.84
C LYS A 96 23.76 -1.99 -6.36
N HIS A 97 24.63 -1.04 -6.75
CA HIS A 97 26.05 -1.05 -6.43
C HIS A 97 26.58 0.31 -5.97
N ASP A 98 27.59 0.30 -5.11
CA ASP A 98 28.37 1.47 -4.67
C ASP A 98 27.49 2.64 -4.14
N LYS A 99 26.43 2.33 -3.43
CA LYS A 99 25.45 3.32 -2.97
C LYS A 99 25.23 3.30 -1.46
N LYS A 100 24.94 4.50 -0.95
CA LYS A 100 24.37 4.68 0.39
C LYS A 100 22.92 5.06 0.23
N ILE A 101 22.03 4.22 0.78
CA ILE A 101 20.59 4.35 0.61
C ILE A 101 19.95 4.51 1.99
N LEU A 102 19.04 5.47 2.11
CA LEU A 102 18.18 5.64 3.26
C LEU A 102 16.73 5.33 2.86
N ILE A 103 16.20 4.25 3.42
CA ILE A 103 14.77 3.93 3.30
C ILE A 103 14.05 4.63 4.43
N VAL A 104 13.18 5.57 4.10
CA VAL A 104 12.33 6.26 5.07
C VAL A 104 10.97 5.63 5.09
N SER A 105 10.49 5.24 6.28
CA SER A 105 9.18 4.60 6.45
C SER A 105 8.39 5.20 7.61
N GLY A 106 7.06 5.16 7.47
CA GLY A 106 6.12 5.75 8.42
C GLY A 106 5.53 4.76 9.43
N GLU A 107 6.22 3.67 9.76
CA GLU A 107 5.78 2.71 10.76
C GLU A 107 5.80 3.31 12.16
N ARG A 108 4.82 2.95 12.98
CA ARG A 108 4.72 3.44 14.36
C ARG A 108 4.64 2.29 15.34
N ARG A 109 5.22 2.46 16.54
CA ARG A 109 5.18 1.44 17.62
C ARG A 109 3.77 1.08 18.03
N GLY A 110 2.86 2.06 18.05
CA GLY A 110 1.47 1.88 18.43
C GLY A 110 0.63 1.03 17.47
N GLU A 111 1.13 0.71 16.28
CA GLU A 111 0.35 -0.03 15.28
C GLU A 111 0.27 -1.54 15.56
N SER A 112 1.22 -2.12 16.26
CA SER A 112 1.19 -3.53 16.65
C SER A 112 2.27 -3.89 17.67
N ALA A 113 2.07 -4.99 18.42
CA ALA A 113 3.04 -5.52 19.34
C ALA A 113 4.39 -5.90 18.67
N GLY A 114 4.39 -6.26 17.40
CA GLY A 114 5.61 -6.49 16.64
C GLY A 114 6.37 -5.19 16.40
N ARG A 115 5.66 -4.14 15.96
CA ARG A 115 6.25 -2.82 15.67
C ARG A 115 6.71 -2.07 16.92
N SER A 116 6.13 -2.36 18.07
CA SER A 116 6.56 -1.75 19.34
C SER A 116 8.04 -2.00 19.67
N LYS A 117 8.62 -3.04 19.09
CA LYS A 117 10.02 -3.46 19.29
C LYS A 117 10.98 -2.91 18.23
N TYR A 118 10.49 -2.18 17.23
CA TYR A 118 11.34 -1.69 16.15
C TYR A 118 12.24 -0.55 16.63
N ASN A 119 13.47 -0.56 16.14
CA ASN A 119 14.37 0.58 16.30
C ASN A 119 13.97 1.71 15.35
N GLU A 120 14.23 2.94 15.75
CA GLU A 120 14.04 4.10 14.90
C GLU A 120 14.92 4.00 13.64
N MET A 121 16.19 3.63 13.84
CA MET A 121 17.17 3.46 12.77
C MET A 121 17.77 2.06 12.87
N GLU A 122 17.90 1.39 11.72
CA GLU A 122 18.57 0.10 11.64
C GLU A 122 19.17 -0.15 10.24
N ILE A 123 20.03 -1.15 10.15
CA ILE A 123 20.52 -1.64 8.86
C ILE A 123 19.38 -2.40 8.19
N HIS A 124 19.05 -2.00 6.98
CA HIS A 124 17.98 -2.66 6.22
C HIS A 124 18.44 -4.03 5.70
N ARG A 125 17.51 -4.99 5.59
CA ARG A 125 17.78 -6.36 5.13
C ARG A 125 18.36 -6.47 3.72
N THR A 126 18.20 -5.45 2.88
CA THR A 126 18.81 -5.38 1.53
C THR A 126 20.22 -4.80 1.55
N ASN A 127 20.78 -4.55 2.73
CA ASN A 127 22.19 -4.16 2.85
C ASN A 127 23.10 -5.24 2.25
N ALA A 128 24.06 -4.83 1.44
CA ALA A 128 24.97 -5.75 0.76
C ALA A 128 26.36 -5.12 0.63
N GLU A 129 26.91 -4.63 1.73
CA GLU A 129 28.16 -3.90 1.77
C GLU A 129 29.34 -4.74 1.23
N ALA A 130 29.46 -5.98 1.66
CA ALA A 130 30.57 -6.85 1.24
C ALA A 130 30.49 -7.28 -0.25
N LYS A 131 29.28 -7.43 -0.79
CA LYS A 131 29.10 -7.99 -2.16
C LYS A 131 28.88 -6.92 -3.24
N ALA A 132 28.19 -5.86 -2.89
CA ALA A 132 27.76 -4.83 -3.83
C ALA A 132 28.18 -3.42 -3.38
N HIS A 133 28.97 -3.30 -2.31
CA HIS A 133 29.35 -2.01 -1.70
C HIS A 133 28.15 -1.09 -1.43
N ARG A 134 26.98 -1.70 -1.25
CA ARG A 134 25.71 -1.01 -1.01
C ARG A 134 25.40 -1.03 0.47
N ILE A 135 25.33 0.16 1.07
CA ILE A 135 24.91 0.36 2.47
C ILE A 135 23.47 0.84 2.47
N VAL A 136 22.59 0.11 3.14
CA VAL A 136 21.17 0.45 3.21
C VAL A 136 20.75 0.55 4.67
N HIS A 137 20.30 1.75 5.07
CA HIS A 137 19.68 1.99 6.36
C HIS A 137 18.17 2.18 6.19
N GLN A 138 17.43 1.83 7.22
CA GLN A 138 16.03 2.15 7.35
C GLN A 138 15.84 3.13 8.50
N TRP A 139 15.13 4.22 8.24
CA TRP A 139 14.74 5.20 9.23
C TRP A 139 13.21 5.28 9.34
N ARG A 140 12.72 5.07 10.54
CA ARG A 140 11.31 5.17 10.89
C ARG A 140 11.08 6.51 11.58
N CYS A 141 11.01 7.57 10.79
CA CYS A 141 10.97 8.94 11.29
C CYS A 141 9.76 9.26 12.18
N CYS A 142 8.69 8.46 12.10
CA CYS A 142 7.46 8.64 12.87
C CYS A 142 7.26 7.52 13.92
N ILE A 143 8.32 6.79 14.29
CA ILE A 143 8.19 5.54 15.06
C ILE A 143 7.45 5.73 16.40
N ASP A 144 7.67 6.84 17.07
CA ASP A 144 7.09 7.17 18.38
C ASP A 144 5.85 8.08 18.31
N TYR A 145 5.41 8.44 17.09
CA TYR A 145 4.22 9.27 16.93
C TYR A 145 2.95 8.50 17.32
N SER A 146 2.08 9.16 18.07
CA SER A 146 0.71 8.70 18.25
C SER A 146 -0.11 8.91 16.97
N GLU A 147 -1.27 8.31 16.87
CA GLU A 147 -2.19 8.56 15.77
C GLU A 147 -2.60 10.05 15.72
N LYS A 148 -2.79 10.66 16.88
CA LYS A 148 -3.10 12.09 17.00
C LYS A 148 -1.98 12.95 16.41
N ASP A 149 -0.72 12.66 16.73
CA ASP A 149 0.43 13.41 16.21
C ASP A 149 0.50 13.35 14.68
N VAL A 150 0.17 12.19 14.09
CA VAL A 150 0.11 12.02 12.63
C VAL A 150 -0.98 12.90 12.02
N TRP A 151 -2.18 12.93 12.60
CA TRP A 151 -3.27 13.76 12.11
C TRP A 151 -2.96 15.26 12.26
N GLU A 152 -2.34 15.67 13.36
CA GLU A 152 -1.89 17.04 13.56
C GLU A 152 -0.79 17.45 12.56
N LEU A 153 0.13 16.53 12.25
CA LEU A 153 1.17 16.76 11.25
C LEU A 153 0.58 16.93 9.86
N LEU A 154 -0.34 16.05 9.45
CA LEU A 154 -1.04 16.16 8.17
C LEU A 154 -1.78 17.50 8.05
N LYS A 155 -2.48 17.90 9.11
CA LYS A 155 -3.20 19.17 9.16
C LYS A 155 -2.23 20.36 9.07
N ARG A 156 -1.14 20.35 9.84
CA ARG A 156 -0.12 21.41 9.85
C ARG A 156 0.49 21.65 8.46
N HIS A 157 0.67 20.57 7.70
CA HIS A 157 1.25 20.63 6.37
C HIS A 157 0.20 20.67 5.24
N TYR A 158 -1.07 20.88 5.58
CA TYR A 158 -2.18 20.93 4.62
C TYR A 158 -2.24 19.72 3.69
N ILE A 159 -1.87 18.54 4.20
CA ILE A 159 -1.92 17.30 3.44
C ILE A 159 -3.33 16.72 3.53
N ASN A 160 -4.04 16.68 2.43
CA ASN A 160 -5.36 16.08 2.37
C ASN A 160 -5.23 14.54 2.44
N PRO A 161 -5.76 13.87 3.48
CA PRO A 161 -5.72 12.43 3.59
C PRO A 161 -6.65 11.77 2.57
N HIS A 162 -6.46 10.49 2.32
CA HIS A 162 -7.32 9.73 1.41
C HIS A 162 -8.79 9.84 1.83
N PRO A 163 -9.73 10.09 0.88
CA PRO A 163 -11.14 10.36 1.19
C PRO A 163 -11.86 9.23 1.96
N CYS A 164 -11.33 8.01 1.96
CA CYS A 164 -11.92 6.91 2.75
C CYS A 164 -12.02 7.24 4.24
N TYR A 165 -11.12 8.03 4.80
CA TYR A 165 -11.20 8.45 6.20
C TYR A 165 -12.42 9.34 6.48
N ARG A 166 -12.83 10.14 5.49
CA ARG A 166 -13.98 11.06 5.60
C ARG A 166 -15.32 10.32 5.56
N ILE A 167 -15.34 9.13 4.97
CA ILE A 167 -16.56 8.32 4.85
C ILE A 167 -16.62 7.14 5.83
N GLY A 168 -15.71 7.09 6.80
CA GLY A 168 -15.82 6.18 7.96
C GLY A 168 -14.81 5.03 8.00
N TRP A 169 -13.86 4.96 7.07
CA TRP A 169 -12.74 4.04 7.19
C TRP A 169 -11.75 4.53 8.25
N ASN A 170 -11.36 3.67 9.14
CA ASN A 170 -10.37 3.96 10.17
C ASN A 170 -8.93 3.63 9.71
N ARG A 171 -8.77 3.09 8.52
CA ARG A 171 -7.47 2.80 7.91
C ARG A 171 -7.57 2.79 6.40
N CYS A 172 -6.59 3.37 5.74
CA CYS A 172 -6.43 3.28 4.29
C CYS A 172 -5.45 2.14 3.96
N SER A 173 -5.96 1.08 3.33
CA SER A 173 -5.18 -0.05 2.83
C SER A 173 -5.83 -0.59 1.56
N CYS A 174 -5.57 -1.83 1.17
CA CYS A 174 -6.32 -2.45 0.08
C CYS A 174 -7.83 -2.46 0.40
N MET A 175 -8.68 -2.23 -0.57
CA MET A 175 -10.15 -2.24 -0.41
C MET A 175 -10.61 -3.57 0.22
N MET A 176 -10.15 -4.70 -0.32
CA MET A 176 -10.43 -6.06 0.17
C MET A 176 -9.35 -6.56 1.13
N CYS A 177 -8.96 -5.74 2.11
CA CYS A 177 -7.88 -6.11 3.02
C CYS A 177 -8.32 -7.20 4.00
N ILE A 178 -7.54 -8.25 4.14
CA ILE A 178 -7.77 -9.33 5.12
C ILE A 178 -7.86 -8.83 6.57
N PHE A 179 -7.33 -7.66 6.87
CA PHE A 179 -7.42 -7.03 8.19
C PHE A 179 -8.63 -6.11 8.34
N SER A 180 -9.49 -6.02 7.33
CA SER A 180 -10.72 -5.26 7.43
C SER A 180 -11.69 -5.90 8.42
N THR A 181 -12.46 -5.04 9.07
CA THR A 181 -13.52 -5.46 10.01
C THR A 181 -14.82 -5.78 9.25
N PRO A 182 -15.79 -6.49 9.84
CA PRO A 182 -17.10 -6.68 9.24
C PRO A 182 -17.75 -5.38 8.77
N ARG A 183 -17.63 -4.32 9.56
CA ARG A 183 -18.14 -2.99 9.25
C ARG A 183 -17.52 -2.37 7.98
N LEU A 184 -16.22 -2.57 7.78
CA LEU A 184 -15.52 -2.09 6.58
C LEU A 184 -15.94 -2.90 5.35
N PHE A 185 -16.08 -4.23 5.47
CA PHE A 185 -16.58 -5.06 4.37
C PHE A 185 -18.04 -4.78 4.02
N ALA A 186 -18.88 -4.45 5.01
CA ALA A 186 -20.22 -3.96 4.76
C ALA A 186 -20.19 -2.66 3.93
N GLY A 187 -19.22 -1.76 4.21
CA GLY A 187 -18.99 -0.56 3.41
C GLY A 187 -18.52 -0.84 2.00
N VAL A 188 -17.66 -1.84 1.80
CA VAL A 188 -17.26 -2.29 0.46
C VAL A 188 -18.45 -2.87 -0.30
N LYS A 189 -19.24 -3.72 0.32
CA LYS A 189 -20.48 -4.28 -0.29
C LYS A 189 -21.46 -3.19 -0.72
N GLU A 190 -21.54 -2.11 0.05
CA GLU A 190 -22.44 -0.97 -0.23
C GLU A 190 -21.92 -0.09 -1.37
N LEU A 191 -20.62 0.22 -1.42
CA LEU A 191 -20.03 1.14 -2.41
C LEU A 191 -19.56 0.44 -3.69
N PHE A 192 -19.14 -0.82 -3.59
CA PHE A 192 -18.54 -1.60 -4.66
C PHE A 192 -19.16 -3.00 -4.72
N PRO A 193 -20.47 -3.09 -5.02
CA PRO A 193 -21.20 -4.37 -4.99
C PRO A 193 -20.65 -5.41 -5.96
N ASP A 194 -20.18 -4.98 -7.13
CA ASP A 194 -19.65 -5.88 -8.16
C ASP A 194 -18.31 -6.49 -7.71
N ASP A 195 -17.39 -5.67 -7.17
CA ASP A 195 -16.13 -6.15 -6.62
C ASP A 195 -16.34 -7.08 -5.42
N TYR A 196 -17.33 -6.77 -4.59
CA TYR A 196 -17.70 -7.62 -3.49
C TYR A 196 -18.24 -8.98 -3.97
N ALA A 197 -19.10 -8.97 -4.98
CA ALA A 197 -19.66 -10.19 -5.58
C ALA A 197 -18.57 -11.05 -6.23
N ALA A 198 -17.61 -10.43 -6.91
CA ALA A 198 -16.46 -11.12 -7.49
C ALA A 198 -15.63 -11.82 -6.39
N LEU A 199 -15.33 -11.13 -5.28
CA LEU A 199 -14.58 -11.73 -4.17
C LEU A 199 -15.35 -12.88 -3.50
N ARG A 200 -16.68 -12.78 -3.40
CA ARG A 200 -17.52 -13.88 -2.92
C ARG A 200 -17.46 -15.10 -3.85
N HIS A 201 -17.49 -14.85 -5.15
CA HIS A 201 -17.34 -15.90 -6.15
C HIS A 201 -15.97 -16.57 -6.03
N ASP A 202 -14.91 -15.80 -5.83
CA ASP A 202 -13.56 -16.35 -5.61
C ASP A 202 -13.50 -17.24 -4.36
N GLU A 203 -14.19 -16.90 -3.27
CA GLU A 203 -14.29 -17.78 -2.10
C GLU A 203 -14.93 -19.14 -2.45
N GLU A 204 -15.95 -19.13 -3.28
CA GLU A 204 -16.65 -20.35 -3.72
C GLU A 204 -15.78 -21.20 -4.64
N VAL A 205 -15.16 -20.59 -5.65
CA VAL A 205 -14.32 -21.29 -6.63
C VAL A 205 -13.07 -21.87 -5.97
N LEU A 206 -12.43 -21.12 -5.08
CA LEU A 206 -11.23 -21.58 -4.38
C LEU A 206 -11.53 -22.59 -3.27
N GLY A 207 -12.75 -22.64 -2.76
CA GLY A 207 -13.11 -23.44 -1.59
C GLY A 207 -12.43 -22.97 -0.30
N PHE A 208 -12.02 -21.70 -0.26
CA PHE A 208 -11.37 -21.05 0.88
C PHE A 208 -11.99 -19.68 1.13
N THR A 209 -12.09 -19.32 2.39
CA THR A 209 -12.64 -18.03 2.81
C THR A 209 -11.54 -17.02 3.14
N LEU A 210 -11.82 -15.74 2.91
CA LEU A 210 -10.92 -14.64 3.26
C LEU A 210 -10.75 -14.53 4.79
N ASP A 211 -11.82 -14.71 5.53
CA ASP A 211 -11.75 -14.95 6.98
C ASP A 211 -11.42 -16.42 7.26
N ASN A 212 -10.77 -16.71 8.39
CA ASN A 212 -10.32 -18.06 8.70
C ASN A 212 -11.45 -19.08 8.93
N LYS A 213 -12.69 -18.62 9.16
CA LYS A 213 -13.79 -19.47 9.61
C LYS A 213 -15.12 -19.21 8.89
N LYS A 214 -15.28 -18.03 8.30
CA LYS A 214 -16.55 -17.55 7.77
C LYS A 214 -16.35 -17.02 6.36
N ASN A 215 -17.29 -17.27 5.47
CA ASN A 215 -17.37 -16.55 4.22
C ASN A 215 -17.70 -15.07 4.48
N LEU A 216 -17.55 -14.21 3.49
CA LEU A 216 -17.71 -12.77 3.68
C LEU A 216 -19.11 -12.37 4.13
N ASP A 217 -20.16 -13.03 3.64
CA ASP A 217 -21.54 -12.73 4.07
C ASP A 217 -21.76 -13.09 5.54
N GLU A 218 -21.29 -14.25 5.97
CA GLU A 218 -21.32 -14.67 7.38
C GLU A 218 -20.42 -13.79 8.26
N PHE A 219 -19.31 -13.31 7.71
CA PHE A 219 -18.37 -12.43 8.42
C PHE A 219 -18.98 -11.05 8.66
N ILE A 220 -19.70 -10.51 7.67
CA ILE A 220 -20.43 -9.24 7.81
C ILE A 220 -21.66 -9.42 8.73
N GLY A 221 -22.43 -10.47 8.51
CA GLY A 221 -23.70 -10.70 9.22
C GLY A 221 -24.60 -9.46 9.13
N ASP A 222 -25.21 -9.09 10.24
CA ASP A 222 -26.08 -7.91 10.37
C ASP A 222 -25.31 -6.61 10.67
N THR A 223 -23.99 -6.60 10.45
CA THR A 223 -23.16 -5.43 10.78
C THR A 223 -23.46 -4.28 9.83
N GLN A 224 -23.79 -3.13 10.40
CA GLN A 224 -23.99 -1.91 9.62
C GLN A 224 -22.69 -1.44 8.98
N SER A 225 -22.81 -0.90 7.78
CA SER A 225 -21.71 -0.27 7.03
C SER A 225 -21.09 0.90 7.80
N CYS A 226 -19.79 1.15 7.52
CA CYS A 226 -19.11 2.34 8.03
C CYS A 226 -19.45 3.60 7.24
N VAL A 227 -20.05 3.48 6.07
CA VAL A 227 -20.19 4.57 5.09
C VAL A 227 -20.97 5.74 5.64
N CYS A 228 -20.33 6.89 5.66
CA CYS A 228 -20.97 8.16 5.97
C CYS A 228 -21.36 8.86 4.67
N TRP A 229 -22.63 8.80 4.31
CA TRP A 229 -23.17 9.41 3.08
C TRP A 229 -23.28 10.95 3.11
N LYS A 230 -22.94 11.58 4.24
CA LYS A 230 -23.00 13.04 4.36
C LYS A 230 -21.96 13.74 3.49
N ASP A 231 -20.79 13.14 3.32
CA ASP A 231 -19.71 13.68 2.52
C ASP A 231 -19.77 13.15 1.07
N LYS A 232 -20.65 13.75 0.30
CA LYS A 232 -20.86 13.36 -1.11
C LYS A 232 -19.63 13.54 -1.98
N ALA A 233 -18.79 14.53 -1.68
CA ALA A 233 -17.54 14.77 -2.43
C ALA A 233 -16.54 13.65 -2.18
N ALA A 234 -16.38 13.19 -0.94
CA ALA A 234 -15.53 12.07 -0.62
C ALA A 234 -16.05 10.75 -1.24
N ILE A 235 -17.37 10.53 -1.22
CA ILE A 235 -18.01 9.38 -1.89
C ILE A 235 -17.71 9.41 -3.40
N HIS A 236 -17.92 10.55 -4.04
CA HIS A 236 -17.63 10.72 -5.47
C HIS A 236 -16.16 10.41 -5.78
N SER A 237 -15.23 11.00 -5.03
CA SER A 237 -13.79 10.74 -5.18
C SER A 237 -13.43 9.26 -5.05
N ILE A 238 -14.10 8.53 -4.18
CA ILE A 238 -13.85 7.10 -3.96
C ILE A 238 -14.39 6.26 -5.11
N LEU A 239 -15.59 6.57 -5.60
CA LEU A 239 -16.24 5.83 -6.68
C LEU A 239 -15.58 6.09 -8.04
N THR A 240 -15.10 7.30 -8.28
CA THR A 240 -14.47 7.68 -9.57
C THR A 240 -12.95 7.50 -9.57
N GLY A 241 -12.32 7.36 -8.40
CA GLY A 241 -10.88 7.40 -8.25
C GLY A 241 -10.29 8.82 -8.38
N GLU A 242 -11.11 9.83 -8.59
CA GLU A 242 -10.68 11.23 -8.66
C GLU A 242 -10.42 11.75 -7.26
N PHE A 243 -9.16 12.00 -6.95
CA PHE A 243 -8.74 12.55 -5.67
C PHE A 243 -8.01 13.86 -5.89
N ASN A 244 -8.60 14.95 -5.44
CA ASN A 244 -7.95 16.25 -5.46
C ASN A 244 -7.16 16.45 -4.17
N THR A 245 -5.83 16.50 -4.31
CA THR A 245 -4.91 16.75 -3.19
C THR A 245 -4.80 18.24 -2.86
N ASP A 246 -5.32 19.13 -3.70
CA ASP A 246 -5.27 20.58 -3.51
C ASP A 246 -6.41 21.07 -2.60
N ASP A 247 -7.41 20.24 -2.35
CA ASP A 247 -8.41 20.51 -1.32
C ASP A 247 -7.72 20.56 0.04
N ILE A 248 -7.70 21.73 0.63
CA ILE A 248 -7.06 21.97 1.93
C ILE A 248 -7.80 21.15 2.98
N TYR A 249 -7.04 20.37 3.74
CA TYR A 249 -7.55 19.71 4.94
C TYR A 249 -7.87 20.78 6.00
N THR A 250 -9.15 21.06 6.19
CA THR A 250 -9.66 22.01 7.19
C THR A 250 -10.20 21.29 8.40
#